data_8d2d63d2bcf13c6393c05c783d29426f
#
_entry.id   8d2d63d2bcf13c6393c05c783d29426f
#
_cell.length_a   1.000
_cell.length_b   1.000
_cell.length_c   1.000
_cell.angle_alpha   90.00
_cell.angle_beta   90.00
_cell.angle_gamma   90.00
#
_symmetry.space_group_name_H-M   'P 1'
#
loop_
_entity.id
_entity.type
_entity.pdbx_description
1 polymer ?
#
loop_
_entity_poly.entity_id
_entity_poly.type
_entity_poly.pdbx_seq_one_letter_code
_entity_poly.pdbx_strand_id
1 'polypeptide(L)'
;AFVEISERIPIVFPMHPRTQKLTRQLPKTLLETLSNRPILITEPVGYLDFLYLEQAAKLVLTDSGGIQEETTYLNIPCLTLRPNTERPITIREGTNRLVPLEKETIVKYALDSLNEVSKSTRPIKYWDGQAAKRIVEYLRKRGKVFN
;
A
#
# COMPACT_ATOMS: atom_id res chain seq x y z
N ALA A 1 9.73 6.45 -12.72
CA ALA A 1 9.55 6.74 -11.28
C ALA A 1 10.48 5.86 -10.44
N PHE A 2 10.42 4.52 -10.49
CA PHE A 2 11.21 3.64 -9.59
C PHE A 2 12.70 3.90 -9.64
N VAL A 3 13.29 4.11 -10.82
CA VAL A 3 14.71 4.45 -10.99
C VAL A 3 15.10 5.69 -10.17
N GLU A 4 14.29 6.74 -10.23
CA GLU A 4 14.56 8.00 -9.52
C GLU A 4 14.32 7.88 -8.00
N ILE A 5 13.26 7.19 -7.60
CA ILE A 5 12.98 6.93 -6.19
C ILE A 5 14.10 6.07 -5.58
N SER A 6 14.61 5.07 -6.32
CA SER A 6 15.67 4.18 -5.86
C SER A 6 17.01 4.87 -5.61
N GLU A 7 17.21 6.09 -6.11
CA GLU A 7 18.38 6.92 -5.79
C GLU A 7 18.36 7.46 -4.34
N ARG A 8 17.20 7.42 -3.69
CA ARG A 8 16.99 7.90 -2.32
C ARG A 8 16.74 6.79 -1.31
N ILE A 9 16.08 5.71 -1.75
CA ILE A 9 15.71 4.60 -0.87
C ILE A 9 15.67 3.30 -1.68
N PRO A 10 16.17 2.17 -1.16
CA PRO A 10 16.01 0.87 -1.80
C PRO A 10 14.54 0.50 -1.99
N ILE A 11 14.23 -0.16 -3.09
CA ILE A 11 12.88 -0.63 -3.40
C ILE A 11 12.85 -2.15 -3.33
N VAL A 12 11.88 -2.71 -2.62
CA VAL A 12 11.52 -4.14 -2.70
C VAL A 12 10.20 -4.24 -3.44
N PHE A 13 10.18 -5.02 -4.52
CA PHE A 13 9.02 -5.19 -5.38
C PHE A 13 8.64 -6.65 -5.54
N PRO A 14 7.83 -7.21 -4.63
CA PRO A 14 7.18 -8.51 -4.82
C PRO A 14 6.23 -8.42 -6.01
N MET A 15 6.60 -9.06 -7.11
CA MET A 15 5.93 -8.82 -8.39
C MET A 15 4.87 -9.87 -8.67
N HIS A 16 3.62 -9.42 -8.83
CA HIS A 16 2.53 -10.32 -9.23
C HIS A 16 2.81 -10.99 -10.59
N PRO A 17 2.46 -12.28 -10.79
CA PRO A 17 2.74 -13.01 -12.04
C PRO A 17 2.24 -12.34 -13.33
N ARG A 18 1.12 -11.59 -13.25
CA ARG A 18 0.64 -10.79 -14.39
C ARG A 18 1.61 -9.68 -14.76
N THR A 19 2.16 -9.00 -13.77
CA THR A 19 3.15 -7.92 -13.96
C THR A 19 4.45 -8.49 -14.51
N GLN A 20 4.90 -9.65 -14.04
CA GLN A 20 6.08 -10.34 -14.56
C GLN A 20 5.96 -10.66 -16.07
N LYS A 21 4.78 -11.08 -16.51
CA LYS A 21 4.55 -11.32 -17.96
C LYS A 21 4.69 -10.04 -18.78
N LEU A 22 4.23 -8.91 -18.25
CA LEU A 22 4.34 -7.61 -18.90
C LEU A 22 5.77 -7.08 -18.89
N THR A 23 6.53 -7.29 -17.81
CA THR A 23 7.93 -6.84 -17.74
C THR A 23 8.82 -7.52 -18.76
N ARG A 24 8.51 -8.74 -19.18
CA ARG A 24 9.24 -9.43 -20.28
C ARG A 24 9.12 -8.72 -21.62
N GLN A 25 8.15 -7.83 -21.77
CA GLN A 25 7.92 -7.05 -23.00
C GLN A 25 8.61 -5.67 -22.95
N LEU A 26 9.22 -5.32 -21.81
CA LEU A 26 9.93 -4.06 -21.67
C LEU A 26 11.24 -4.06 -22.48
N PRO A 27 11.67 -2.88 -22.97
CA PRO A 27 12.97 -2.74 -23.63
C PRO A 27 14.11 -3.26 -22.74
N LYS A 28 15.06 -3.97 -23.32
CA LYS A 28 16.23 -4.52 -22.59
C LYS A 28 17.01 -3.43 -21.84
N THR A 29 17.15 -2.26 -22.44
CA THR A 29 17.80 -1.11 -21.82
C THR A 29 17.13 -0.67 -20.52
N LEU A 30 15.80 -0.76 -20.43
CA LEU A 30 15.07 -0.45 -19.20
C LEU A 30 15.29 -1.53 -18.13
N LEU A 31 15.30 -2.80 -18.51
CA LEU A 31 15.58 -3.92 -17.60
C LEU A 31 17.00 -3.83 -17.03
N GLU A 32 17.99 -3.53 -17.87
CA GLU A 32 19.37 -3.29 -17.45
C GLU A 32 19.48 -2.09 -16.50
N THR A 33 18.74 -1.01 -16.80
CA THR A 33 18.69 0.15 -15.90
C THR A 33 18.13 -0.22 -14.52
N LEU A 34 17.05 -0.99 -14.47
CA LEU A 34 16.46 -1.46 -13.20
C LEU A 34 17.41 -2.39 -12.43
N SER A 35 18.11 -3.29 -13.13
CA SER A 35 19.05 -4.24 -12.51
C SER A 35 20.27 -3.57 -11.91
N ASN A 36 20.66 -2.39 -12.40
CA ASN A 36 21.79 -1.61 -11.91
C ASN A 36 21.43 -0.63 -10.79
N ARG A 37 20.21 -0.73 -10.24
CA ARG A 37 19.71 0.13 -9.17
C ARG A 37 19.37 -0.69 -7.93
N PRO A 38 19.27 -0.08 -6.76
CA PRO A 38 18.87 -0.76 -5.54
C PRO A 38 17.35 -1.09 -5.55
N ILE A 39 16.96 -1.88 -6.55
CA ILE A 39 15.58 -2.35 -6.76
C ILE A 39 15.61 -3.88 -6.73
N LEU A 40 15.12 -4.45 -5.65
CA LEU A 40 14.99 -5.90 -5.49
C LEU A 40 13.61 -6.35 -6.00
N ILE A 41 13.60 -7.01 -7.15
CA ILE A 41 12.39 -7.64 -7.69
C ILE A 41 12.37 -9.08 -7.21
N THR A 42 11.27 -9.49 -6.60
CA THR A 42 11.07 -10.85 -6.09
C THR A 42 9.83 -11.50 -6.70
N GLU A 43 9.75 -12.82 -6.61
CA GLU A 43 8.48 -13.54 -6.72
C GLU A 43 7.49 -13.07 -5.63
N PRO A 44 6.17 -13.33 -5.82
CA PRO A 44 5.21 -13.07 -4.76
C PRO A 44 5.63 -13.77 -3.47
N VAL A 45 5.58 -13.04 -2.37
CA VAL A 45 5.88 -13.57 -1.03
C VAL A 45 4.60 -13.98 -0.31
N GLY A 46 4.72 -14.78 0.75
CA GLY A 46 3.59 -15.13 1.61
C GLY A 46 3.04 -13.92 2.36
N TYR A 47 1.79 -14.01 2.83
CA TYR A 47 1.10 -12.88 3.49
C TYR A 47 1.88 -12.34 4.69
N LEU A 48 2.41 -13.21 5.54
CA LEU A 48 3.16 -12.76 6.73
C LEU A 48 4.46 -12.06 6.37
N ASP A 49 5.17 -12.57 5.36
CA ASP A 49 6.40 -11.94 4.87
C ASP A 49 6.10 -10.60 4.23
N PHE A 50 4.98 -10.49 3.50
CA PHE A 50 4.54 -9.24 2.90
C PHE A 50 4.18 -8.20 3.97
N LEU A 51 3.44 -8.60 4.98
CA LEU A 51 3.08 -7.74 6.12
C LEU A 51 4.32 -7.25 6.88
N TYR A 52 5.33 -8.12 7.02
CA TYR A 52 6.62 -7.72 7.61
C TYR A 52 7.35 -6.68 6.76
N LEU A 53 7.34 -6.85 5.44
CA LEU A 53 7.90 -5.85 4.52
C LEU A 53 7.17 -4.52 4.62
N GLU A 54 5.84 -4.52 4.68
CA GLU A 54 5.04 -3.30 4.87
C GLU A 54 5.41 -2.61 6.18
N GLN A 55 5.47 -3.35 7.28
CA GLN A 55 5.80 -2.80 8.60
C GLN A 55 7.21 -2.17 8.65
N ALA A 56 8.16 -2.72 7.89
CA ALA A 56 9.51 -2.21 7.78
C ALA A 56 9.67 -1.06 6.76
N ALA A 57 8.63 -0.84 5.92
CA ALA A 57 8.71 0.15 4.86
C ALA A 57 8.62 1.59 5.39
N LYS A 58 9.35 2.50 4.75
CA LYS A 58 9.21 3.95 4.94
C LYS A 58 8.05 4.53 4.14
N LEU A 59 7.70 3.85 3.05
CA LEU A 59 6.66 4.25 2.10
C LEU A 59 6.21 3.00 1.33
N VAL A 60 4.93 2.89 1.08
CA VAL A 60 4.36 1.84 0.22
C VAL A 60 3.71 2.49 -1.01
N LEU A 61 4.03 1.96 -2.20
CA LEU A 61 3.36 2.29 -3.46
C LEU A 61 2.53 1.09 -3.89
N THR A 62 1.24 1.27 -4.11
CA THR A 62 0.33 0.16 -4.41
C THR A 62 -0.84 0.58 -5.31
N ASP A 63 -1.50 -0.40 -5.92
CA ASP A 63 -2.81 -0.26 -6.54
C ASP A 63 -3.88 -1.15 -5.83
N SER A 64 -3.49 -1.86 -4.77
CA SER A 64 -4.35 -2.78 -4.01
C SER A 64 -5.17 -2.07 -2.95
N GLY A 65 -6.48 -2.39 -2.88
CA GLY A 65 -7.37 -1.90 -1.83
C GLY A 65 -7.03 -2.42 -0.43
N GLY A 66 -6.61 -3.68 -0.30
CA GLY A 66 -6.21 -4.28 0.97
C GLY A 66 -5.00 -3.60 1.59
N ILE A 67 -3.97 -3.37 0.79
CA ILE A 67 -2.73 -2.71 1.23
C ILE A 67 -3.00 -1.28 1.74
N GLN A 68 -3.98 -0.56 1.18
CA GLN A 68 -4.39 0.74 1.69
C GLN A 68 -4.89 0.67 3.14
N GLU A 69 -5.60 -0.39 3.49
CA GLU A 69 -6.12 -0.61 4.85
C GLU A 69 -4.98 -1.07 5.78
N GLU A 70 -4.15 -2.00 5.35
CA GLU A 70 -3.01 -2.51 6.12
C GLU A 70 -2.01 -1.41 6.46
N THR A 71 -1.57 -0.63 5.49
CA THR A 71 -0.66 0.51 5.70
C THR A 71 -1.26 1.59 6.59
N THR A 72 -2.56 1.85 6.47
CA THR A 72 -3.27 2.78 7.35
C THR A 72 -3.27 2.28 8.78
N TYR A 73 -3.55 0.99 9.01
CA TYR A 73 -3.50 0.38 10.34
C TYR A 73 -2.10 0.40 10.95
N LEU A 74 -1.08 0.14 10.13
CA LEU A 74 0.33 0.16 10.52
C LEU A 74 0.90 1.59 10.64
N ASN A 75 0.12 2.61 10.27
CA ASN A 75 0.57 4.01 10.21
C ASN A 75 1.76 4.24 9.26
N ILE A 76 1.81 3.51 8.15
CA ILE A 76 2.83 3.63 7.11
C ILE A 76 2.30 4.54 5.98
N PRO A 77 3.06 5.52 5.50
CA PRO A 77 2.69 6.32 4.34
C PRO A 77 2.42 5.43 3.12
N CYS A 78 1.30 5.69 2.44
CA CYS A 78 0.88 4.90 1.28
C CYS A 78 0.51 5.79 0.11
N LEU A 79 1.06 5.50 -1.06
CA LEU A 79 0.67 6.13 -2.32
C LEU A 79 -0.09 5.12 -3.17
N THR A 80 -1.37 5.36 -3.36
CA THR A 80 -2.21 4.53 -4.21
C THR A 80 -2.18 5.05 -5.65
N LEU A 81 -1.58 4.26 -6.53
CA LEU A 81 -1.39 4.58 -7.96
C LEU A 81 -2.68 4.30 -8.75
N ARG A 82 -3.75 5.02 -8.40
CA ARG A 82 -5.08 4.88 -9.01
C ARG A 82 -5.82 6.22 -9.02
N PRO A 83 -6.74 6.43 -9.99
CA PRO A 83 -7.55 7.66 -10.04
C PRO A 83 -8.60 7.73 -8.92
N ASN A 84 -8.99 6.59 -8.35
CA ASN A 84 -10.00 6.50 -7.28
C ASN A 84 -9.70 5.34 -6.32
N THR A 85 -10.45 5.28 -5.23
CA THR A 85 -10.40 4.17 -4.27
C THR A 85 -11.77 3.84 -3.73
N GLU A 86 -12.01 2.56 -3.48
CA GLU A 86 -13.14 2.03 -2.73
C GLU A 86 -12.91 2.10 -1.20
N ARG A 87 -11.79 2.64 -0.76
CA ARG A 87 -11.38 2.78 0.65
C ARG A 87 -11.21 4.25 1.07
N PRO A 88 -12.21 5.13 0.92
CA PRO A 88 -12.06 6.57 1.13
C PRO A 88 -11.66 6.94 2.57
N ILE A 89 -11.91 6.07 3.53
CA ILE A 89 -11.53 6.26 4.93
C ILE A 89 -10.02 6.31 5.10
N THR A 90 -9.25 5.53 4.31
CA THR A 90 -7.79 5.49 4.36
C THR A 90 -7.15 6.80 3.92
N ILE A 91 -7.87 7.59 3.11
CA ILE A 91 -7.43 8.92 2.67
C ILE A 91 -7.80 10.00 3.70
N ARG A 92 -9.04 9.94 4.22
CA ARG A 92 -9.58 10.99 5.11
C ARG A 92 -8.98 10.92 6.51
N GLU A 93 -8.79 9.71 7.03
CA GLU A 93 -8.37 9.46 8.42
C GLU A 93 -7.07 8.64 8.52
N GLY A 94 -6.60 8.08 7.40
CA GLY A 94 -5.41 7.23 7.34
C GLY A 94 -4.20 7.90 6.69
N THR A 95 -3.29 7.07 6.23
CA THR A 95 -1.99 7.46 5.66
C THR A 95 -1.96 7.43 4.14
N ASN A 96 -3.08 7.08 3.50
CA ASN A 96 -3.15 6.87 2.06
C ASN A 96 -3.37 8.17 1.28
N ARG A 97 -2.73 8.26 0.12
CA ARG A 97 -2.90 9.35 -0.85
C ARG A 97 -3.06 8.77 -2.26
N LEU A 98 -4.08 9.21 -3.00
CA LEU A 98 -4.21 8.87 -4.42
C LEU A 98 -3.20 9.68 -5.24
N VAL A 99 -2.54 9.00 -6.16
CA VAL A 99 -1.53 9.59 -7.04
C VAL A 99 -1.82 9.17 -8.48
N PRO A 100 -1.95 10.13 -9.40
CA PRO A 100 -2.07 9.85 -10.83
C PRO A 100 -0.89 9.03 -11.35
N LEU A 101 -1.13 8.21 -12.39
CA LEU A 101 -0.10 7.37 -13.04
C LEU A 101 0.82 8.20 -13.96
N GLU A 102 1.33 9.31 -13.44
CA GLU A 102 2.27 10.20 -14.11
C GLU A 102 3.62 10.14 -13.39
N LYS A 103 4.68 9.91 -14.15
CA LYS A 103 6.03 9.65 -13.61
C LYS A 103 6.48 10.76 -12.64
N GLU A 104 6.38 12.01 -13.07
CA GLU A 104 6.84 13.18 -12.31
C GLU A 104 6.03 13.34 -11.01
N THR A 105 4.73 13.09 -11.09
CA THR A 105 3.82 13.17 -9.94
C THR A 105 4.13 12.06 -8.93
N ILE A 106 4.35 10.82 -9.39
CA ILE A 106 4.72 9.70 -8.51
C ILE A 106 6.05 9.98 -7.80
N VAL A 107 7.06 10.42 -8.52
CA VAL A 107 8.38 10.74 -7.94
C VAL A 107 8.26 11.85 -6.90
N LYS A 108 7.57 12.93 -7.24
CA LYS A 108 7.36 14.06 -6.33
C LYS A 108 6.71 13.59 -5.02
N TYR A 109 5.55 12.94 -5.10
CA TYR A 109 4.84 12.50 -3.89
C TYR A 109 5.62 11.46 -3.09
N ALA A 110 6.39 10.59 -3.74
CA ALA A 110 7.23 9.64 -3.04
C ALA A 110 8.33 10.36 -2.24
N LEU A 111 9.05 11.29 -2.87
CA LEU A 111 10.12 12.03 -2.19
C LEU A 111 9.57 12.94 -1.09
N ASP A 112 8.43 13.59 -1.30
CA ASP A 112 7.75 14.40 -0.28
C ASP A 112 7.40 13.52 0.93
N SER A 113 6.80 12.34 0.70
CA SER A 113 6.43 11.40 1.77
C SER A 113 7.63 10.85 2.56
N LEU A 114 8.80 10.68 1.92
CA LEU A 114 10.02 10.26 2.60
C LEU A 114 10.61 11.35 3.51
N ASN A 115 10.34 12.63 3.22
CA ASN A 115 10.80 13.78 3.99
C ASN A 115 9.78 14.20 5.07
N GLU A 116 8.52 13.82 4.93
CA GLU A 116 7.50 14.14 5.93
C GLU A 116 7.69 13.25 7.18
N VAL A 117 7.62 13.88 8.35
CA VAL A 117 7.48 13.12 9.60
C VAL A 117 6.11 12.47 9.58
N SER A 118 6.06 11.15 9.68
CA SER A 118 4.79 10.41 9.73
C SER A 118 3.87 11.02 10.77
N LYS A 119 2.76 11.57 10.32
CA LYS A 119 1.74 12.10 11.22
C LYS A 119 1.10 10.90 11.92
N SER A 120 1.21 10.84 13.25
CA SER A 120 0.44 9.88 14.03
C SER A 120 -1.04 10.06 13.70
N THR A 121 -1.62 9.10 13.00
CA THR A 121 -3.06 9.09 12.74
C THR A 121 -3.79 8.66 13.99
N ARG A 122 -4.96 9.24 14.24
CA ARG A 122 -5.83 8.74 15.31
C ARG A 122 -6.37 7.36 14.90
N PRO A 123 -6.56 6.43 15.86
CA PRO A 123 -7.20 5.16 15.54
C PRO A 123 -8.54 5.38 14.85
N ILE A 124 -8.70 4.79 13.68
CA ILE A 124 -9.97 4.89 12.93
C ILE A 124 -11.05 4.17 13.74
N LYS A 125 -12.20 4.82 13.86
CA LYS A 125 -13.35 4.28 14.62
C LYS A 125 -13.71 2.87 14.12
N TYR A 126 -13.83 1.95 15.06
CA TYR A 126 -14.12 0.51 14.82
C TYR A 126 -12.97 -0.33 14.21
N TRP A 127 -11.78 0.22 14.02
CA TRP A 127 -10.61 -0.53 13.58
C TRP A 127 -9.81 -1.10 14.77
N ASP A 128 -10.50 -1.80 15.64
CA ASP A 128 -10.00 -2.29 16.93
C ASP A 128 -10.09 -3.83 17.08
N GLY A 129 -10.33 -4.53 15.97
CA GLY A 129 -10.46 -5.99 15.95
C GLY A 129 -11.75 -6.55 16.59
N GLN A 130 -12.70 -5.69 17.01
CA GLN A 130 -13.93 -6.12 17.69
C GLN A 130 -15.16 -6.18 16.77
N ALA A 131 -15.00 -6.13 15.45
CA ALA A 131 -16.10 -6.10 14.48
C ALA A 131 -16.99 -7.35 14.60
N ALA A 132 -16.40 -8.55 14.64
CA ALA A 132 -17.14 -9.81 14.76
C ALA A 132 -17.99 -9.85 16.04
N LYS A 133 -17.46 -9.41 17.17
CA LYS A 133 -18.20 -9.33 18.44
C LYS A 133 -19.41 -8.41 18.33
N ARG A 134 -19.22 -7.22 17.75
CA ARG A 134 -20.33 -6.26 17.56
C ARG A 134 -21.42 -6.82 16.64
N ILE A 135 -21.02 -7.50 15.56
CA ILE A 135 -21.97 -8.15 14.63
C ILE A 135 -22.79 -9.21 15.37
N VAL A 136 -22.16 -10.10 16.11
CA VAL A 136 -22.84 -11.14 16.88
C VAL A 136 -23.79 -10.55 17.92
N GLU A 137 -23.36 -9.53 18.66
CA GLU A 137 -24.21 -8.85 19.66
C GLU A 137 -25.44 -8.19 18.99
N TYR A 138 -25.23 -7.55 17.83
CA TYR A 138 -26.33 -6.92 17.09
C TYR A 138 -27.34 -7.97 16.59
N LEU A 139 -26.87 -9.07 16.02
CA LEU A 139 -27.74 -10.15 15.53
C LEU A 139 -28.51 -10.81 16.68
N ARG A 140 -27.89 -11.05 17.83
CA ARG A 140 -28.56 -11.59 19.03
C ARG A 140 -29.67 -10.67 19.53
N LYS A 141 -29.45 -9.36 19.52
CA LYS A 141 -30.49 -8.40 19.90
C LYS A 141 -31.67 -8.41 18.92
N ARG A 142 -31.43 -8.51 17.64
CA ARG A 142 -32.49 -8.58 16.62
C ARG A 142 -33.19 -9.95 16.57
N GLY A 143 -32.47 -11.06 16.74
CA GLY A 143 -33.07 -12.39 16.78
C GLY A 143 -34.10 -12.58 17.92
N LYS A 144 -34.01 -11.78 18.98
CA LYS A 144 -35.02 -11.76 20.05
C LYS A 144 -36.34 -11.00 19.67
N VAL A 145 -36.36 -10.32 18.55
CA VAL A 145 -37.53 -9.57 18.05
C VAL A 145 -38.38 -10.45 17.13
N PHE A 146 -37.89 -11.61 16.73
CA PHE A 146 -38.60 -12.54 15.81
C PHE A 146 -39.04 -13.86 16.48
N ASN A 147 -39.01 -13.94 17.82
CA ASN A 147 -39.59 -15.05 18.61
C ASN A 147 -40.84 -14.57 19.35
#